data_b6d6702d9fad212a8a3b0e9c16709201
#
_entry.id   b6d6702d9fad212a8a3b0e9c16709201
#
_cell.length_a   1.000
_cell.length_b   1.000
_cell.length_c   1.000
_cell.angle_alpha   90.00
_cell.angle_beta   90.00
_cell.angle_gamma   90.00
#
_symmetry.space_group_name_H-M   'P 1'
#
loop_
_entity.id
_entity.type
_entity.pdbx_description
1 polymer ?
#
loop_
_entity_poly.entity_id
_entity_poly.type
_entity_poly.pdbx_seq_one_letter_code
_entity_poly.pdbx_strand_id
1 'polypeptide(L)'
;MANQITRRQALGATAALIAAPAIVRQANAQSRFDWKRFAGERIEVTLQTSPRGLLLQRQNREFEELTGIRCGIEVVPEQQHRQKIIVEYASGRPSFDVAELSLHVNKRQVGRARWNTDIRALIADQSITAPDFDFADFGAGMVQYATQADGRMDSLPAFADYFILYYNKELLAAKNIAVPTTFDGMFEAARALTEPSRQIYGHVGRGLKNANVVL
;
A
#
# COMPACT_ATOMS: atom_id res chain seq x y z
N MET A 1 33.63 62.06 -20.85
CA MET A 1 32.45 62.28 -19.97
C MET A 1 32.38 61.14 -18.99
N ALA A 2 32.80 61.35 -17.74
CA ALA A 2 32.78 60.30 -16.72
C ALA A 2 31.40 60.22 -16.05
N ASN A 3 30.80 59.07 -16.14
CA ASN A 3 29.48 58.79 -15.58
C ASN A 3 29.59 58.57 -14.06
N GLN A 4 29.21 59.56 -13.25
CA GLN A 4 29.26 59.48 -11.80
C GLN A 4 28.05 58.64 -11.28
N ILE A 5 28.36 57.49 -10.65
CA ILE A 5 27.40 56.64 -9.97
C ILE A 5 26.95 57.35 -8.69
N THR A 6 25.67 57.63 -8.56
CA THR A 6 25.08 58.32 -7.40
C THR A 6 25.05 57.43 -6.17
N ARG A 7 25.20 58.01 -4.94
CA ARG A 7 25.16 57.27 -3.65
C ARG A 7 23.92 56.38 -3.43
N ARG A 8 22.79 56.69 -4.10
CA ARG A 8 21.58 55.84 -4.05
C ARG A 8 21.72 54.55 -4.85
N GLN A 9 22.50 54.53 -5.91
CA GLN A 9 22.71 53.32 -6.71
C GLN A 9 23.72 52.35 -6.05
N ALA A 10 24.65 52.87 -5.23
CA ALA A 10 25.58 52.06 -4.45
C ALA A 10 24.87 51.36 -3.25
N LEU A 11 23.86 51.97 -2.67
CA LEU A 11 23.09 51.38 -1.55
C LEU A 11 22.11 50.28 -1.99
N GLY A 12 21.63 50.32 -3.24
CA GLY A 12 20.77 49.25 -3.80
C GLY A 12 21.56 47.97 -4.13
N ALA A 13 22.80 48.08 -4.51
CA ALA A 13 23.64 46.92 -4.86
C ALA A 13 24.16 46.15 -3.62
N THR A 14 24.34 46.85 -2.49
CA THR A 14 24.77 46.21 -1.23
C THR A 14 23.67 45.47 -0.49
N ALA A 15 22.40 45.87 -0.66
CA ALA A 15 21.24 45.16 -0.03
C ALA A 15 20.96 43.79 -0.71
N ALA A 16 21.22 43.67 -2.02
CA ALA A 16 21.01 42.40 -2.72
C ALA A 16 22.06 41.31 -2.40
N LEU A 17 23.27 41.74 -2.00
CA LEU A 17 24.38 40.81 -1.65
C LEU A 17 24.27 40.24 -0.22
N ILE A 18 23.52 40.88 0.67
CA ILE A 18 23.36 40.42 2.07
C ILE A 18 22.18 39.41 2.18
N ALA A 19 21.20 39.45 1.28
CA ALA A 19 20.07 38.51 1.29
C ALA A 19 20.41 37.13 0.66
N ALA A 20 21.38 37.06 -0.25
CA ALA A 20 21.73 35.83 -0.94
C ALA A 20 22.27 34.68 -0.03
N PRO A 21 23.11 34.93 1.00
CA PRO A 21 23.57 33.85 1.87
C PRO A 21 22.49 33.31 2.81
N ALA A 22 21.44 34.08 3.14
CA ALA A 22 20.33 33.61 3.97
C ALA A 22 19.40 32.67 3.24
N ILE A 23 19.16 32.92 1.95
CA ILE A 23 18.31 32.04 1.10
C ILE A 23 19.03 30.72 0.83
N VAL A 24 20.36 30.76 0.58
CA VAL A 24 21.17 29.55 0.36
C VAL A 24 21.30 28.73 1.65
N ARG A 25 21.34 29.35 2.83
CA ARG A 25 21.37 28.63 4.11
C ARG A 25 20.03 27.99 4.44
N GLN A 26 18.90 28.61 4.08
CA GLN A 26 17.59 28.00 4.30
C GLN A 26 17.32 26.82 3.36
N ALA A 27 17.79 26.87 2.12
CA ALA A 27 17.68 25.75 1.18
C ALA A 27 18.58 24.55 1.54
N ASN A 28 19.67 24.78 2.30
CA ASN A 28 20.54 23.69 2.79
C ASN A 28 20.19 23.17 4.19
N ALA A 29 19.21 23.78 4.87
CA ALA A 29 18.82 23.41 6.22
C ALA A 29 17.59 22.47 6.26
N GLN A 30 17.05 22.05 5.14
CA GLN A 30 16.22 20.85 5.10
C GLN A 30 17.14 19.68 5.46
N SER A 31 17.10 19.28 6.72
CA SER A 31 17.82 18.12 7.20
C SER A 31 17.50 16.96 6.25
N ARG A 32 18.52 16.47 5.56
CA ARG A 32 18.35 15.26 4.75
C ARG A 32 17.86 14.18 5.72
N PHE A 33 16.69 13.60 5.43
CA PHE A 33 16.19 12.47 6.19
C PHE A 33 17.26 11.36 6.20
N ASP A 34 17.61 10.88 7.38
CA ASP A 34 18.65 9.87 7.54
C ASP A 34 18.06 8.46 7.34
N TRP A 35 18.08 8.01 6.11
CA TRP A 35 17.67 6.66 5.75
C TRP A 35 18.49 5.56 6.44
N LYS A 36 19.71 5.87 6.87
CA LYS A 36 20.63 4.93 7.53
C LYS A 36 20.53 4.93 9.06
N ARG A 37 19.59 5.69 9.64
CA ARG A 37 19.43 5.84 11.08
C ARG A 37 19.38 4.51 11.85
N PHE A 38 18.80 3.48 11.23
CA PHE A 38 18.65 2.14 11.80
C PHE A 38 19.51 1.11 11.07
N ALA A 39 20.58 1.54 10.41
CA ALA A 39 21.47 0.63 9.71
C ALA A 39 22.09 -0.41 10.66
N GLY A 40 22.09 -1.66 10.25
CA GLY A 40 22.56 -2.80 11.05
C GLY A 40 21.46 -3.52 11.82
N GLU A 41 20.29 -2.90 12.01
CA GLU A 41 19.13 -3.57 12.59
C GLU A 41 18.61 -4.68 11.66
N ARG A 42 17.80 -5.57 12.24
CA ARG A 42 17.15 -6.65 11.52
C ARG A 42 15.66 -6.67 11.85
N ILE A 43 14.83 -6.83 10.83
CA ILE A 43 13.39 -7.03 10.96
C ILE A 43 12.98 -8.34 10.28
N GLU A 44 11.96 -9.01 10.84
CA GLU A 44 11.36 -10.20 10.27
C GLU A 44 10.02 -9.86 9.63
N VAL A 45 9.85 -10.26 8.37
CA VAL A 45 8.68 -9.93 7.55
C VAL A 45 8.01 -11.22 7.08
N THR A 46 6.70 -11.35 7.27
CA THR A 46 5.95 -12.49 6.75
C THR A 46 4.95 -12.05 5.69
N LEU A 47 5.01 -12.68 4.52
CA LEU A 47 4.23 -12.36 3.32
C LEU A 47 3.44 -13.58 2.84
N GLN A 48 2.34 -13.33 2.12
CA GLN A 48 1.61 -14.39 1.43
C GLN A 48 2.29 -14.78 0.11
N THR A 49 2.28 -16.08 -0.21
CA THR A 49 2.65 -16.55 -1.55
C THR A 49 1.63 -16.04 -2.57
N SER A 50 1.95 -14.93 -3.17
CA SER A 50 1.13 -14.24 -4.17
C SER A 50 2.05 -13.43 -5.10
N PRO A 51 1.58 -13.00 -6.28
CA PRO A 51 2.36 -12.10 -7.12
C PRO A 51 2.83 -10.84 -6.39
N ARG A 52 2.01 -10.32 -5.45
CA ARG A 52 2.32 -9.16 -4.61
C ARG A 52 3.42 -9.45 -3.59
N GLY A 53 3.29 -10.54 -2.83
CA GLY A 53 4.30 -10.95 -1.86
C GLY A 53 5.66 -11.21 -2.52
N LEU A 54 5.66 -11.87 -3.68
CA LEU A 54 6.88 -12.09 -4.46
C LEU A 54 7.47 -10.79 -5.03
N LEU A 55 6.63 -9.79 -5.36
CA LEU A 55 7.10 -8.47 -5.75
C LEU A 55 7.82 -7.77 -4.61
N LEU A 56 7.21 -7.72 -3.42
CA LEU A 56 7.82 -7.13 -2.22
C LEU A 56 9.13 -7.84 -1.86
N GLN A 57 9.16 -9.17 -1.92
CA GLN A 57 10.39 -9.93 -1.68
C GLN A 57 11.52 -9.54 -2.65
N ARG A 58 11.21 -9.31 -3.93
CA ARG A 58 12.20 -8.86 -4.92
C ARG A 58 12.69 -7.44 -4.67
N GLN A 59 11.81 -6.56 -4.20
CA GLN A 59 12.16 -5.16 -3.91
C GLN A 59 12.92 -4.99 -2.59
N ASN A 60 12.98 -6.04 -1.75
CA ASN A 60 13.65 -5.99 -0.46
C ASN A 60 15.10 -5.53 -0.56
N ARG A 61 15.81 -5.93 -1.59
CA ARG A 61 17.21 -5.54 -1.80
C ARG A 61 17.37 -4.02 -1.87
N GLU A 62 16.49 -3.34 -2.58
CA GLU A 62 16.51 -1.88 -2.69
C GLU A 62 16.28 -1.22 -1.32
N PHE A 63 15.36 -1.75 -0.52
CA PHE A 63 15.13 -1.30 0.86
C PHE A 63 16.37 -1.49 1.74
N GLU A 64 17.01 -2.66 1.71
CA GLU A 64 18.23 -2.94 2.47
C GLU A 64 19.40 -2.04 2.05
N GLU A 65 19.58 -1.80 0.75
CA GLU A 65 20.61 -0.90 0.23
C GLU A 65 20.38 0.55 0.67
N LEU A 66 19.12 0.99 0.66
CA LEU A 66 18.72 2.34 1.06
C LEU A 66 18.89 2.56 2.55
N THR A 67 18.37 1.64 3.37
CA THR A 67 18.25 1.83 4.83
C THR A 67 19.39 1.21 5.63
N GLY A 68 20.06 0.19 5.09
CA GLY A 68 21.01 -0.65 5.84
C GLY A 68 20.35 -1.59 6.85
N ILE A 69 19.01 -1.65 6.90
CA ILE A 69 18.26 -2.61 7.71
C ILE A 69 18.23 -3.94 6.95
N ARG A 70 18.43 -5.05 7.63
CA ARG A 70 18.31 -6.40 7.04
C ARG A 70 16.92 -6.95 7.26
N CYS A 71 16.32 -7.55 6.22
CA CYS A 71 15.02 -8.17 6.32
C CYS A 71 15.10 -9.69 6.19
N GLY A 72 14.61 -10.41 7.20
CA GLY A 72 14.25 -11.80 7.06
C GLY A 72 12.86 -11.91 6.46
N ILE A 73 12.75 -12.37 5.20
CA ILE A 73 11.45 -12.49 4.55
C ILE A 73 11.04 -13.95 4.45
N GLU A 74 9.93 -14.29 5.09
CA GLU A 74 9.26 -15.56 4.95
C GLU A 74 8.03 -15.41 4.05
N VAL A 75 7.90 -16.27 3.04
CA VAL A 75 6.74 -16.30 2.13
C VAL A 75 5.97 -17.59 2.34
N VAL A 76 4.71 -17.50 2.75
CA VAL A 76 3.88 -18.63 3.19
C VAL A 76 2.59 -18.69 2.36
N PRO A 77 2.10 -19.90 1.96
CA PRO A 77 0.82 -20.04 1.27
C PRO A 77 -0.33 -19.38 2.02
N GLU A 78 -1.23 -18.72 1.31
CA GLU A 78 -2.26 -17.81 1.84
C GLU A 78 -3.01 -18.33 3.07
N GLN A 79 -3.52 -19.56 3.03
CA GLN A 79 -4.30 -20.11 4.13
C GLN A 79 -3.43 -20.42 5.36
N GLN A 80 -2.24 -20.93 5.15
CA GLN A 80 -1.28 -21.22 6.22
C GLN A 80 -0.80 -19.91 6.85
N HIS A 81 -0.52 -18.90 6.04
CA HIS A 81 -0.11 -17.56 6.48
C HIS A 81 -1.16 -16.92 7.39
N ARG A 82 -2.45 -16.96 7.00
CA ARG A 82 -3.53 -16.43 7.83
C ARG A 82 -3.63 -17.13 9.19
N GLN A 83 -3.48 -18.46 9.21
CA GLN A 83 -3.50 -19.24 10.46
C GLN A 83 -2.28 -18.93 11.32
N LYS A 84 -1.09 -18.89 10.72
CA LYS A 84 0.17 -18.57 11.40
C LYS A 84 0.07 -17.22 12.12
N ILE A 85 -0.33 -16.17 11.44
CA ILE A 85 -0.45 -14.82 12.02
C ILE A 85 -1.35 -14.83 13.24
N ILE A 86 -2.53 -15.44 13.15
CA ILE A 86 -3.48 -15.44 14.27
C ILE A 86 -2.95 -16.23 15.47
N VAL A 87 -2.32 -17.38 15.24
CA VAL A 87 -1.72 -18.20 16.30
C VAL A 87 -0.59 -17.45 16.98
N GLU A 88 0.31 -16.84 16.21
CA GLU A 88 1.46 -16.13 16.77
C GLU A 88 1.04 -14.86 17.51
N TYR A 89 0.11 -14.08 17.00
CA TYR A 89 -0.46 -12.94 17.73
C TYR A 89 -1.12 -13.38 19.04
N ALA A 90 -1.91 -14.46 19.02
CA ALA A 90 -2.57 -14.95 20.21
C ALA A 90 -1.57 -15.48 21.25
N SER A 91 -0.40 -15.96 20.83
CA SER A 91 0.68 -16.39 21.73
C SER A 91 1.37 -15.22 22.45
N GLY A 92 1.19 -13.99 21.95
CA GLY A 92 1.89 -12.80 22.42
C GLY A 92 3.39 -12.75 22.09
N ARG A 93 3.86 -13.67 21.24
CA ARG A 93 5.27 -13.78 20.83
C ARG A 93 5.37 -14.07 19.34
N PRO A 94 4.97 -13.10 18.46
CA PRO A 94 5.11 -13.29 17.02
C PRO A 94 6.59 -13.41 16.63
N SER A 95 6.86 -14.25 15.64
CA SER A 95 8.20 -14.43 15.05
C SER A 95 8.50 -13.38 13.98
N PHE A 96 7.63 -12.41 13.80
CA PHE A 96 7.72 -11.35 12.79
C PHE A 96 7.47 -9.99 13.41
N ASP A 97 8.08 -8.96 12.81
CA ASP A 97 7.86 -7.54 13.14
C ASP A 97 6.83 -6.91 12.20
N VAL A 98 6.80 -7.37 10.95
CA VAL A 98 5.88 -6.88 9.91
C VAL A 98 5.17 -8.06 9.25
N ALA A 99 3.86 -7.96 9.09
CA ALA A 99 3.07 -8.99 8.44
C ALA A 99 2.14 -8.43 7.37
N GLU A 100 2.03 -9.12 6.24
CA GLU A 100 0.95 -8.89 5.29
C GLU A 100 -0.38 -9.38 5.88
N LEU A 101 -1.38 -8.51 5.96
CA LEU A 101 -2.68 -8.82 6.52
C LEU A 101 -3.80 -8.75 5.47
N SER A 102 -4.65 -9.76 5.47
CA SER A 102 -5.92 -9.73 4.73
C SER A 102 -7.02 -9.12 5.59
N LEU A 103 -7.16 -7.79 5.58
CA LEU A 103 -8.11 -7.08 6.44
C LEU A 103 -9.57 -7.54 6.25
N HIS A 104 -9.97 -7.92 5.05
CA HIS A 104 -11.33 -8.45 4.79
C HIS A 104 -11.65 -9.72 5.61
N VAL A 105 -10.65 -10.42 6.10
CA VAL A 105 -10.81 -11.60 6.96
C VAL A 105 -10.56 -11.27 8.43
N ASN A 106 -9.49 -10.56 8.73
CA ASN A 106 -8.94 -10.47 10.08
C ASN A 106 -9.12 -9.09 10.75
N LYS A 107 -9.61 -8.06 10.05
CA LYS A 107 -9.71 -6.68 10.57
C LYS A 107 -10.34 -6.62 11.97
N ARG A 108 -11.50 -7.25 12.14
CA ARG A 108 -12.25 -7.21 13.41
C ARG A 108 -11.47 -7.87 14.55
N GLN A 109 -10.80 -8.98 14.29
CA GLN A 109 -10.04 -9.72 15.30
C GLN A 109 -8.80 -8.94 15.71
N VAL A 110 -7.99 -8.51 14.74
CA VAL A 110 -6.76 -7.74 14.96
C VAL A 110 -7.07 -6.42 15.70
N GLY A 111 -8.08 -5.70 15.25
CA GLY A 111 -8.47 -4.43 15.84
C GLY A 111 -8.98 -4.55 17.28
N ARG A 112 -9.81 -5.57 17.57
CA ARG A 112 -10.31 -5.81 18.94
C ARG A 112 -9.21 -6.24 19.91
N ALA A 113 -8.31 -7.09 19.44
CA ALA A 113 -7.20 -7.59 20.25
C ALA A 113 -6.05 -6.56 20.39
N ARG A 114 -6.05 -5.49 19.58
CA ARG A 114 -5.02 -4.44 19.54
C ARG A 114 -3.62 -5.02 19.37
N TRP A 115 -3.49 -5.99 18.49
CA TRP A 115 -2.21 -6.64 18.25
C TRP A 115 -1.21 -5.76 17.51
N ASN A 116 -1.70 -4.87 16.63
CA ASN A 116 -0.84 -3.99 15.83
C ASN A 116 -0.70 -2.60 16.47
N THR A 117 0.43 -1.98 16.21
CA THR A 117 0.71 -0.59 16.58
C THR A 117 -0.18 0.37 15.78
N ASP A 118 -0.61 1.46 16.41
CA ASP A 118 -1.24 2.57 15.68
C ASP A 118 -0.18 3.33 14.88
N ILE A 119 -0.19 3.14 13.57
CA ILE A 119 0.82 3.73 12.68
C ILE A 119 0.60 5.22 12.39
N ARG A 120 -0.53 5.81 12.79
CA ARG A 120 -0.74 7.27 12.64
C ARG A 120 0.28 8.09 13.41
N ALA A 121 0.61 7.65 14.61
CA ALA A 121 1.63 8.31 15.42
C ALA A 121 3.01 8.23 14.74
N LEU A 122 3.33 7.09 14.12
CA LEU A 122 4.57 6.91 13.38
C LEU A 122 4.61 7.80 12.12
N ILE A 123 3.52 7.86 11.36
CA ILE A 123 3.41 8.72 10.18
C ILE A 123 3.57 10.20 10.54
N ALA A 124 3.04 10.62 11.69
CA ALA A 124 3.12 12.00 12.16
C ALA A 124 4.52 12.38 12.69
N ASP A 125 5.34 11.41 13.04
CA ASP A 125 6.69 11.63 13.55
C ASP A 125 7.68 11.89 12.41
N GLN A 126 7.98 13.16 12.17
CA GLN A 126 8.94 13.60 11.15
C GLN A 126 10.38 13.12 11.37
N SER A 127 10.69 12.58 12.56
CA SER A 127 12.01 12.03 12.83
C SER A 127 12.21 10.64 12.25
N ILE A 128 11.12 9.91 11.97
CA ILE A 128 11.15 8.53 11.44
C ILE A 128 10.39 8.37 10.12
N THR A 129 9.54 9.33 9.76
CA THR A 129 8.82 9.33 8.48
C THR A 129 9.52 10.27 7.50
N ALA A 130 9.85 9.77 6.33
CA ALA A 130 10.53 10.55 5.29
C ALA A 130 9.69 11.76 4.87
N PRO A 131 10.31 12.92 4.61
CA PRO A 131 9.59 14.15 4.27
C PRO A 131 8.77 14.07 2.97
N ASP A 132 9.14 13.17 2.08
CA ASP A 132 8.50 12.87 0.80
C ASP A 132 7.49 11.72 0.87
N PHE A 133 7.24 11.18 2.07
CA PHE A 133 6.19 10.21 2.28
C PHE A 133 4.82 10.88 2.13
N ASP A 134 4.21 10.73 0.97
CA ASP A 134 2.89 11.29 0.69
C ASP A 134 1.78 10.35 1.14
N PHE A 135 1.33 10.52 2.39
CA PHE A 135 0.22 9.75 2.91
C PHE A 135 -1.11 10.04 2.18
N ALA A 136 -1.24 11.21 1.55
CA ALA A 136 -2.44 11.58 0.80
C ALA A 136 -2.59 10.80 -0.51
N ASP A 137 -1.51 10.21 -1.03
CA ASP A 137 -1.53 9.32 -2.20
C ASP A 137 -2.29 8.00 -1.94
N PHE A 138 -2.43 7.61 -0.66
CA PHE A 138 -3.27 6.46 -0.31
C PHE A 138 -4.75 6.80 -0.51
N GLY A 139 -5.44 6.07 -1.38
CA GLY A 139 -6.85 6.31 -1.66
C GLY A 139 -7.71 6.33 -0.39
N ALA A 140 -8.58 7.35 -0.26
CA ALA A 140 -9.38 7.58 0.94
C ALA A 140 -10.19 6.35 1.40
N GLY A 141 -10.76 5.58 0.47
CA GLY A 141 -11.48 4.35 0.77
C GLY A 141 -10.59 3.26 1.37
N MET A 142 -9.33 3.17 0.93
CA MET A 142 -8.35 2.23 1.47
C MET A 142 -7.94 2.61 2.89
N VAL A 143 -7.68 3.90 3.13
CA VAL A 143 -7.36 4.44 4.46
C VAL A 143 -8.52 4.23 5.43
N GLN A 144 -9.76 4.52 4.99
CA GLN A 144 -10.96 4.25 5.78
C GLN A 144 -11.08 2.76 6.11
N TYR A 145 -10.81 1.89 5.15
CA TYR A 145 -10.85 0.45 5.36
C TYR A 145 -9.77 -0.03 6.35
N ALA A 146 -8.56 0.54 6.32
CA ALA A 146 -7.47 0.26 7.26
C ALA A 146 -7.70 0.87 8.65
N THR A 147 -8.62 1.83 8.78
CA THR A 147 -8.95 2.48 10.05
C THR A 147 -9.93 1.62 10.84
N GLN A 148 -9.64 1.40 12.12
CA GLN A 148 -10.49 0.70 13.06
C GLN A 148 -11.65 1.58 13.56
N ALA A 149 -12.67 0.99 14.18
CA ALA A 149 -13.83 1.72 14.69
C ALA A 149 -13.48 2.76 15.79
N ASP A 150 -12.39 2.54 16.52
CA ASP A 150 -11.86 3.46 17.54
C ASP A 150 -10.94 4.55 16.97
N GLY A 151 -10.83 4.62 15.66
CA GLY A 151 -10.04 5.62 14.94
C GLY A 151 -8.57 5.27 14.74
N ARG A 152 -8.03 4.20 15.33
CA ARG A 152 -6.66 3.74 15.10
C ARG A 152 -6.49 3.23 13.68
N MET A 153 -5.31 3.39 13.13
CA MET A 153 -4.88 2.79 11.90
C MET A 153 -3.72 1.85 12.18
N ASP A 154 -3.99 0.56 12.21
CA ASP A 154 -3.05 -0.48 12.59
C ASP A 154 -2.47 -1.26 11.40
N SER A 155 -2.63 -0.72 10.21
CA SER A 155 -2.06 -1.24 8.97
C SER A 155 -1.99 -0.15 7.90
N LEU A 156 -0.97 -0.20 7.02
CA LEU A 156 -0.93 0.57 5.78
C LEU A 156 -1.57 -0.22 4.66
N PRO A 157 -2.43 0.39 3.83
CA PRO A 157 -3.03 -0.28 2.68
C PRO A 157 -2.01 -0.41 1.55
N ALA A 158 -1.23 -1.50 1.53
CA ALA A 158 -0.25 -1.75 0.49
C ALA A 158 -0.87 -2.10 -0.87
N PHE A 159 -2.03 -2.76 -0.87
CA PHE A 159 -2.71 -3.22 -2.09
C PHE A 159 -4.22 -3.09 -1.94
N ALA A 160 -4.90 -2.81 -3.06
CA ALA A 160 -6.36 -2.87 -3.17
C ALA A 160 -6.76 -3.91 -4.21
N ASP A 161 -7.72 -4.75 -3.85
CA ASP A 161 -8.35 -5.69 -4.79
C ASP A 161 -9.72 -5.16 -5.18
N TYR A 162 -10.04 -5.29 -6.46
CA TYR A 162 -11.34 -4.90 -7.01
C TYR A 162 -11.97 -6.10 -7.69
N PHE A 163 -13.29 -6.24 -7.54
CA PHE A 163 -14.04 -7.16 -8.36
C PHE A 163 -14.25 -6.55 -9.73
N ILE A 164 -13.82 -7.29 -10.76
CA ILE A 164 -14.01 -6.89 -12.15
C ILE A 164 -14.59 -8.06 -12.93
N LEU A 165 -15.46 -7.77 -13.88
CA LEU A 165 -16.04 -8.76 -14.78
C LEU A 165 -15.12 -8.93 -15.99
N TYR A 166 -14.48 -10.07 -16.12
CA TYR A 166 -13.89 -10.52 -17.38
C TYR A 166 -14.94 -11.23 -18.19
N TYR A 167 -15.06 -10.89 -19.46
CA TYR A 167 -16.04 -11.50 -20.34
C TYR A 167 -15.46 -11.85 -21.71
N ASN A 168 -15.99 -12.90 -22.30
CA ASN A 168 -15.65 -13.29 -23.67
C ASN A 168 -16.58 -12.57 -24.65
N LYS A 169 -16.01 -11.65 -25.45
CA LYS A 169 -16.78 -10.84 -26.41
C LYS A 169 -17.47 -11.66 -27.50
N GLU A 170 -16.81 -12.72 -27.96
CA GLU A 170 -17.32 -13.57 -29.03
C GLU A 170 -18.52 -14.39 -28.57
N LEU A 171 -18.47 -14.93 -27.36
CA LEU A 171 -19.60 -15.68 -26.80
C LEU A 171 -20.83 -14.80 -26.57
N LEU A 172 -20.64 -13.60 -26.07
CA LEU A 172 -21.75 -12.64 -25.90
C LEU A 172 -22.32 -12.23 -27.25
N ALA A 173 -21.46 -11.89 -28.22
CA ALA A 173 -21.90 -11.49 -29.56
C ALA A 173 -22.65 -12.62 -30.29
N ALA A 174 -22.20 -13.87 -30.19
CA ALA A 174 -22.85 -15.03 -30.83
C ALA A 174 -24.30 -15.26 -30.36
N LYS A 175 -24.64 -14.77 -29.15
CA LYS A 175 -25.99 -14.83 -28.57
C LYS A 175 -26.72 -13.49 -28.59
N ASN A 176 -26.14 -12.43 -29.19
CA ASN A 176 -26.64 -11.06 -29.18
C ASN A 176 -26.87 -10.52 -27.75
N ILE A 177 -26.03 -10.91 -26.80
CA ILE A 177 -26.10 -10.47 -25.41
C ILE A 177 -25.19 -9.26 -25.23
N ALA A 178 -25.73 -8.17 -24.70
CA ALA A 178 -24.95 -6.99 -24.31
C ALA A 178 -24.07 -7.30 -23.09
N VAL A 179 -22.95 -6.58 -22.94
CA VAL A 179 -22.11 -6.69 -21.74
C VAL A 179 -22.92 -6.32 -20.50
N PRO A 180 -23.04 -7.22 -19.51
CA PRO A 180 -23.82 -6.96 -18.33
C PRO A 180 -23.27 -5.79 -17.51
N THR A 181 -24.14 -4.92 -17.02
CA THR A 181 -23.83 -3.80 -16.14
C THR A 181 -24.40 -3.94 -14.74
N THR A 182 -25.16 -5.01 -14.50
CA THR A 182 -25.76 -5.36 -13.21
C THR A 182 -25.51 -6.82 -12.88
N PHE A 183 -25.63 -7.21 -11.63
CA PHE A 183 -25.54 -8.62 -11.22
C PHE A 183 -26.65 -9.47 -11.84
N ASP A 184 -27.89 -8.97 -11.86
CA ASP A 184 -29.00 -9.70 -12.50
C ASP A 184 -28.72 -9.95 -13.97
N GLY A 185 -28.27 -8.93 -14.71
CA GLY A 185 -27.86 -9.07 -16.11
C GLY A 185 -26.71 -10.05 -16.30
N MET A 186 -25.77 -10.11 -15.34
CA MET A 186 -24.68 -11.09 -15.36
C MET A 186 -25.24 -12.52 -15.17
N PHE A 187 -26.17 -12.74 -14.25
CA PHE A 187 -26.79 -14.04 -14.06
C PHE A 187 -27.62 -14.48 -15.27
N GLU A 188 -28.37 -13.57 -15.89
CA GLU A 188 -29.13 -13.84 -17.11
C GLU A 188 -28.19 -14.22 -18.27
N ALA A 189 -27.14 -13.45 -18.49
CA ALA A 189 -26.11 -13.76 -19.48
C ALA A 189 -25.45 -15.12 -19.22
N ALA A 190 -25.10 -15.40 -17.96
CA ALA A 190 -24.52 -16.67 -17.58
C ALA A 190 -25.43 -17.86 -17.89
N ARG A 191 -26.73 -17.75 -17.60
CA ARG A 191 -27.72 -18.80 -17.94
C ARG A 191 -27.84 -18.99 -19.45
N ALA A 192 -27.95 -17.91 -20.20
CA ALA A 192 -28.10 -17.95 -21.67
C ALA A 192 -26.86 -18.51 -22.39
N LEU A 193 -25.67 -18.32 -21.82
CA LEU A 193 -24.40 -18.81 -22.36
C LEU A 193 -24.08 -20.25 -21.94
N THR A 194 -24.74 -20.81 -20.94
CA THR A 194 -24.46 -22.16 -20.42
C THR A 194 -25.02 -23.24 -21.33
N GLU A 195 -24.12 -24.05 -21.89
CA GLU A 195 -24.43 -25.22 -22.75
C GLU A 195 -23.65 -26.44 -22.25
N PRO A 196 -24.17 -27.18 -21.23
CA PRO A 196 -23.43 -28.27 -20.58
C PRO A 196 -23.00 -29.39 -21.53
N SER A 197 -23.82 -29.69 -22.58
CA SER A 197 -23.50 -30.69 -23.60
C SER A 197 -22.24 -30.36 -24.42
N ARG A 198 -21.86 -29.07 -24.47
CA ARG A 198 -20.66 -28.57 -25.14
C ARG A 198 -19.55 -28.19 -24.14
N GLN A 199 -19.77 -28.47 -22.85
CA GLN A 199 -18.85 -28.04 -21.75
C GLN A 199 -18.62 -26.53 -21.72
N ILE A 200 -19.60 -25.73 -22.15
CA ILE A 200 -19.58 -24.27 -22.05
C ILE A 200 -20.35 -23.85 -20.82
N TYR A 201 -19.70 -23.08 -19.96
CA TYR A 201 -20.31 -22.53 -18.74
C TYR A 201 -20.28 -21.01 -18.80
N GLY A 202 -21.45 -20.40 -18.63
CA GLY A 202 -21.62 -18.95 -18.76
C GLY A 202 -21.01 -18.14 -17.61
N HIS A 203 -20.66 -18.80 -16.51
CA HIS A 203 -19.93 -18.16 -15.40
C HIS A 203 -18.92 -19.13 -14.80
N VAL A 204 -17.73 -18.60 -14.51
CA VAL A 204 -16.69 -19.32 -13.78
C VAL A 204 -16.19 -18.40 -12.66
N GLY A 205 -16.30 -18.83 -11.43
CA GLY A 205 -15.82 -18.12 -10.26
C GLY A 205 -14.82 -18.93 -9.47
N ARG A 206 -14.17 -18.29 -8.51
CA ARG A 206 -13.29 -18.95 -7.54
C ARG A 206 -14.12 -19.83 -6.62
N GLY A 207 -13.85 -21.13 -6.60
CA GLY A 207 -14.55 -22.10 -5.77
C GLY A 207 -13.98 -22.23 -4.35
N LEU A 208 -14.49 -23.20 -3.59
CA LEU A 208 -14.15 -23.53 -2.21
C LEU A 208 -14.57 -22.46 -1.18
N LYS A 209 -14.33 -22.73 0.09
CA LYS A 209 -14.58 -21.76 1.18
C LYS A 209 -13.54 -20.65 1.11
N ASN A 210 -13.86 -19.58 0.42
CA ASN A 210 -13.02 -18.41 0.32
C ASN A 210 -13.85 -17.15 0.59
N ALA A 211 -13.29 -16.20 1.32
CA ALA A 211 -13.97 -14.95 1.67
C ALA A 211 -14.36 -14.10 0.44
N ASN A 212 -13.74 -14.37 -0.71
CA ASN A 212 -13.98 -13.65 -1.97
C ASN A 212 -15.01 -14.36 -2.88
N VAL A 213 -15.64 -15.43 -2.41
CA VAL A 213 -16.75 -16.08 -3.12
C VAL A 213 -18.05 -15.45 -2.63
N VAL A 214 -18.47 -14.39 -3.29
CA VAL A 214 -19.65 -13.60 -2.90
C VAL A 214 -20.79 -13.75 -3.90
N LEU A 215 -20.64 -14.59 -4.93
CA LEU A 215 -21.64 -14.77 -5.99
C LEU A 215 -22.15 -16.20 -6.03
#